data_d8b9e495cb40c9f01108445b864470b2
#
_entry.id   d8b9e495cb40c9f01108445b864470b2
#
_cell.length_a   1.000
_cell.length_b   1.000
_cell.length_c   1.000
_cell.angle_alpha   90.00
_cell.angle_beta   90.00
_cell.angle_gamma   90.00
#
_symmetry.space_group_name_H-M   'P 1'
#
loop_
_entity.id
_entity.type
_entity.pdbx_description
1 polymer ?
#
loop_
_entity_poly.entity_id
_entity_poly.type
_entity_poly.pdbx_seq_one_letter_code
_entity_poly.pdbx_strand_id
1 'polypeptide(L)'
;AKGLEPQTLQLFRVCKARGLPIVTVINKWDRVGRSPLELVEEIVQEIDLQPTPLFWPVGEAGDFRGLARINEDGEAEEYIHFTRTAGGSTIAPETNYTPEEAEAREGETWENATVEAELLAADGAVHDQEMFLSCTTSPLIFASAMLNFGVHQILDTLCQLAPEPHGRDADPKAIEASTTAMDERREVTDPFSGMVFKVQAGMDKNHRDTLAFMRVVSGEFDRGMQVTHAQSARSFSTKYA
;
A
#
# COMPACT_ATOMS: atom_id res chain seq x y z
N ALA A 1 -16.01 -3.90 -3.98
CA ALA A 1 -17.27 -4.37 -4.58
C ALA A 1 -18.23 -3.25 -5.00
N LYS A 2 -18.18 -2.06 -4.37
CA LYS A 2 -19.12 -0.96 -4.70
C LYS A 2 -18.58 0.08 -5.69
N GLY A 3 -17.32 -0.04 -6.10
CA GLY A 3 -16.64 0.97 -6.91
C GLY A 3 -16.05 2.12 -6.08
N LEU A 4 -15.80 3.26 -6.73
CA LEU A 4 -15.18 4.43 -6.10
C LEU A 4 -16.18 5.16 -5.20
N GLU A 5 -15.75 5.47 -3.99
CA GLU A 5 -16.53 6.26 -3.04
C GLU A 5 -16.02 7.72 -3.03
N PRO A 6 -16.89 8.72 -2.73
CA PRO A 6 -16.49 10.13 -2.73
C PRO A 6 -15.25 10.44 -1.87
N GLN A 7 -15.09 9.72 -0.75
CA GLN A 7 -13.94 9.87 0.12
C GLN A 7 -12.65 9.38 -0.54
N THR A 8 -12.70 8.31 -1.33
CA THR A 8 -11.57 7.80 -2.11
C THR A 8 -11.11 8.84 -3.12
N LEU A 9 -12.04 9.46 -3.85
CA LEU A 9 -11.74 10.53 -4.81
C LEU A 9 -11.08 11.74 -4.14
N GLN A 10 -11.54 12.11 -2.96
CA GLN A 10 -10.97 13.23 -2.22
C GLN A 10 -9.52 12.92 -1.78
N LEU A 11 -9.27 11.73 -1.24
CA LEU A 11 -7.93 11.29 -0.81
C LEU A 11 -6.98 11.16 -2.00
N PHE A 12 -7.46 10.62 -3.11
CA PHE A 12 -6.70 10.55 -4.36
C PHE A 12 -6.20 11.92 -4.80
N ARG A 13 -7.07 12.94 -4.82
CA ARG A 13 -6.68 14.31 -5.18
C ARG A 13 -5.56 14.84 -4.29
N VAL A 14 -5.61 14.54 -2.99
CA VAL A 14 -4.55 14.93 -2.04
C VAL A 14 -3.24 14.21 -2.35
N CYS A 15 -3.27 12.91 -2.63
CA CYS A 15 -2.09 12.14 -2.99
C CYS A 15 -1.47 12.64 -4.31
N LYS A 16 -2.30 12.85 -5.34
CA LYS A 16 -1.86 13.36 -6.64
C LYS A 16 -1.23 14.76 -6.51
N ALA A 17 -1.86 15.68 -5.75
CA ALA A 17 -1.33 17.02 -5.51
C ALA A 17 0.02 17.01 -4.76
N ARG A 18 0.36 15.94 -4.08
CA ARG A 18 1.63 15.76 -3.35
C ARG A 18 2.64 14.90 -4.12
N GLY A 19 2.32 14.45 -5.33
CA GLY A 19 3.18 13.56 -6.11
C GLY A 19 3.47 12.24 -5.37
N LEU A 20 2.47 11.67 -4.68
CA LEU A 20 2.62 10.40 -3.97
C LEU A 20 2.21 9.26 -4.89
N PRO A 21 3.10 8.29 -5.18
CA PRO A 21 2.75 7.07 -5.90
C PRO A 21 1.63 6.31 -5.17
N ILE A 22 0.71 5.74 -5.93
CA ILE A 22 -0.50 5.09 -5.40
C ILE A 22 -0.55 3.64 -5.84
N VAL A 23 -0.72 2.72 -4.89
CA VAL A 23 -1.10 1.33 -5.14
C VAL A 23 -2.61 1.23 -4.95
N THR A 24 -3.30 0.73 -5.96
CA THR A 24 -4.76 0.54 -5.93
C THR A 24 -5.11 -0.85 -5.45
N VAL A 25 -5.94 -0.93 -4.41
CA VAL A 25 -6.43 -2.20 -3.86
C VAL A 25 -7.95 -2.28 -3.96
N ILE A 26 -8.46 -3.24 -4.73
CA ILE A 26 -9.90 -3.55 -4.79
C ILE A 26 -10.20 -4.56 -3.69
N ASN A 27 -10.67 -4.05 -2.55
CA ASN A 27 -10.95 -4.83 -1.36
C ASN A 27 -12.39 -5.37 -1.33
N LYS A 28 -12.63 -6.38 -0.49
CA LYS A 28 -13.92 -7.05 -0.29
C LYS A 28 -14.34 -7.88 -1.51
N TRP A 29 -13.39 -8.49 -2.21
CA TRP A 29 -13.66 -9.33 -3.36
C TRP A 29 -14.40 -10.63 -3.00
N ASP A 30 -14.43 -10.97 -1.72
CA ASP A 30 -15.26 -12.04 -1.14
C ASP A 30 -16.78 -11.76 -1.17
N ARG A 31 -17.21 -10.59 -1.62
CA ARG A 31 -18.61 -10.18 -1.69
C ARG A 31 -19.05 -9.94 -3.12
N VAL A 32 -20.29 -10.30 -3.42
CA VAL A 32 -20.91 -10.00 -4.71
C VAL A 32 -20.79 -8.52 -5.04
N GLY A 33 -20.37 -8.22 -6.24
CA GLY A 33 -20.10 -6.88 -6.73
C GLY A 33 -20.05 -6.81 -8.25
N ARG A 34 -19.41 -5.76 -8.74
CA ARG A 34 -19.17 -5.51 -10.18
C ARG A 34 -18.02 -6.37 -10.68
N SER A 35 -17.92 -6.53 -12.00
CA SER A 35 -16.81 -7.25 -12.62
C SER A 35 -15.47 -6.51 -12.42
N PRO A 36 -14.33 -7.20 -12.56
CA PRO A 36 -13.01 -6.57 -12.44
C PRO A 36 -12.81 -5.48 -13.49
N LEU A 37 -13.17 -5.73 -14.74
CA LEU A 37 -13.01 -4.80 -15.86
C LEU A 37 -13.87 -3.52 -15.67
N GLU A 38 -15.11 -3.65 -15.21
CA GLU A 38 -15.95 -2.48 -14.91
C GLU A 38 -15.35 -1.58 -13.82
N LEU A 39 -14.67 -2.15 -12.82
CA LEU A 39 -14.01 -1.39 -11.77
C LEU A 39 -12.74 -0.71 -12.27
N VAL A 40 -11.98 -1.37 -13.16
CA VAL A 40 -10.82 -0.75 -13.83
C VAL A 40 -11.26 0.42 -14.70
N GLU A 41 -12.31 0.24 -15.50
CA GLU A 41 -12.86 1.30 -16.35
C GLU A 41 -13.32 2.51 -15.53
N GLU A 42 -14.01 2.29 -14.40
CA GLU A 42 -14.41 3.36 -13.49
C GLU A 42 -13.20 4.14 -12.93
N ILE A 43 -12.12 3.44 -12.56
CA ILE A 43 -10.90 4.08 -12.07
C ILE A 43 -10.28 4.95 -13.16
N VAL A 44 -10.16 4.46 -14.38
CA VAL A 44 -9.61 5.23 -15.50
C VAL A 44 -10.46 6.49 -15.78
N GLN A 45 -11.77 6.34 -15.78
CA GLN A 45 -12.68 7.45 -16.10
C GLN A 45 -12.74 8.53 -15.00
N GLU A 46 -12.72 8.12 -13.73
CA GLU A 46 -12.97 9.03 -12.61
C GLU A 46 -11.70 9.64 -11.99
N ILE A 47 -10.56 8.97 -12.09
CA ILE A 47 -9.34 9.37 -11.37
C ILE A 47 -8.18 9.75 -12.29
N ASP A 48 -8.28 9.58 -13.59
CA ASP A 48 -7.17 9.86 -14.53
C ASP A 48 -5.86 9.18 -14.06
N LEU A 49 -5.95 7.90 -13.75
CA LEU A 49 -4.86 7.04 -13.30
C LEU A 49 -5.01 5.69 -13.96
N GLN A 50 -3.97 5.24 -14.68
CA GLN A 50 -4.01 3.94 -15.35
C GLN A 50 -3.70 2.81 -14.36
N PRO A 51 -4.68 1.93 -14.02
CA PRO A 51 -4.41 0.75 -13.24
C PRO A 51 -3.59 -0.26 -14.03
N THR A 52 -2.57 -0.83 -13.40
CA THR A 52 -1.71 -1.88 -13.99
C THR A 52 -1.80 -3.13 -13.12
N PRO A 53 -2.47 -4.20 -13.59
CA PRO A 53 -2.64 -5.41 -12.82
C PRO A 53 -1.30 -6.04 -12.43
N LEU A 54 -1.05 -6.23 -11.13
CA LEU A 54 0.00 -7.09 -10.61
C LEU A 54 -0.55 -8.43 -10.16
N PHE A 55 -1.78 -8.41 -9.63
CA PHE A 55 -2.49 -9.59 -9.19
C PHE A 55 -3.95 -9.49 -9.63
N TRP A 56 -4.34 -10.38 -10.54
CA TRP A 56 -5.68 -10.44 -11.08
C TRP A 56 -6.52 -11.50 -10.37
N PRO A 57 -7.81 -11.26 -10.10
CA PRO A 57 -8.61 -12.20 -9.32
C PRO A 57 -8.97 -13.44 -10.14
N VAL A 58 -8.77 -14.60 -9.55
CA VAL A 58 -9.31 -15.87 -10.06
C VAL A 58 -10.63 -16.13 -9.33
N GLY A 59 -11.71 -16.10 -10.09
CA GLY A 59 -13.08 -16.12 -9.59
C GLY A 59 -13.73 -14.75 -9.52
N GLU A 60 -15.04 -14.74 -9.62
CA GLU A 60 -15.87 -13.55 -9.62
C GLU A 60 -16.00 -12.92 -8.22
N ALA A 61 -16.52 -11.69 -8.16
CA ALA A 61 -16.85 -11.03 -6.90
C ALA A 61 -17.87 -11.86 -6.10
N GLY A 62 -17.45 -12.37 -4.97
CA GLY A 62 -18.20 -13.31 -4.12
C GLY A 62 -17.70 -14.75 -4.17
N ASP A 63 -16.98 -15.14 -5.22
CA ASP A 63 -16.30 -16.45 -5.36
C ASP A 63 -14.78 -16.25 -5.53
N PHE A 64 -14.18 -15.58 -4.57
CA PHE A 64 -12.75 -15.28 -4.58
C PHE A 64 -11.91 -16.53 -4.24
N ARG A 65 -11.28 -17.15 -5.22
CA ARG A 65 -10.52 -18.41 -5.09
C ARG A 65 -9.02 -18.17 -4.93
N GLY A 66 -8.49 -17.15 -5.60
CA GLY A 66 -7.07 -16.83 -5.62
C GLY A 66 -6.72 -15.65 -6.49
N LEU A 67 -5.44 -15.50 -6.75
CA LEU A 67 -4.87 -14.45 -7.59
C LEU A 67 -3.98 -15.04 -8.67
N ALA A 68 -4.12 -14.59 -9.91
CA ALA A 68 -3.12 -14.73 -10.95
C ALA A 68 -2.08 -13.63 -10.78
N ARG A 69 -0.80 -14.00 -10.63
CA ARG A 69 0.31 -13.06 -10.67
C ARG A 69 0.59 -12.71 -12.13
N ILE A 70 0.63 -11.42 -12.44
CA ILE A 70 0.86 -10.91 -13.79
C ILE A 70 2.30 -10.41 -13.91
N ASN A 71 3.00 -10.87 -14.94
CA ASN A 71 4.38 -10.48 -15.22
C ASN A 71 4.48 -9.14 -15.99
N GLU A 72 5.71 -8.73 -16.32
CA GLU A 72 5.99 -7.49 -17.06
C GLU A 72 5.47 -7.50 -18.51
N ASP A 73 5.18 -8.65 -19.07
CA ASP A 73 4.59 -8.81 -20.42
C ASP A 73 3.05 -8.83 -20.37
N GLY A 74 2.46 -8.80 -19.16
CA GLY A 74 1.02 -8.85 -18.96
C GLY A 74 0.44 -10.26 -18.93
N GLU A 75 1.28 -11.29 -18.88
CA GLU A 75 0.89 -12.68 -18.84
C GLU A 75 0.80 -13.21 -17.40
N ALA A 76 -0.10 -14.15 -17.16
CA ALA A 76 -0.21 -14.82 -15.87
C ALA A 76 0.91 -15.87 -15.72
N GLU A 77 1.82 -15.67 -14.77
CA GLU A 77 2.97 -16.55 -14.51
C GLU A 77 2.76 -17.54 -13.36
N GLU A 78 1.85 -17.28 -12.45
CA GLU A 78 1.60 -18.08 -11.25
C GLU A 78 0.15 -17.91 -10.78
N TYR A 79 -0.43 -18.97 -10.24
CA TYR A 79 -1.71 -18.94 -9.53
C TYR A 79 -1.50 -19.13 -8.03
N ILE A 80 -1.89 -18.14 -7.25
CA ILE A 80 -1.87 -18.16 -5.78
C ILE A 80 -3.27 -18.50 -5.29
N HIS A 81 -3.50 -19.76 -4.92
CA HIS A 81 -4.77 -20.23 -4.40
C HIS A 81 -4.86 -19.98 -2.90
N PHE A 82 -6.00 -19.45 -2.43
CA PHE A 82 -6.27 -19.21 -1.03
C PHE A 82 -7.15 -20.30 -0.41
N THR A 83 -6.70 -20.86 0.71
CA THR A 83 -7.56 -21.74 1.50
C THR A 83 -8.36 -20.92 2.51
N ARG A 84 -9.70 -21.01 2.44
CA ARG A 84 -10.60 -20.26 3.32
C ARG A 84 -10.43 -20.70 4.79
N THR A 85 -10.31 -19.73 5.67
CA THR A 85 -10.22 -19.90 7.12
C THR A 85 -11.33 -19.13 7.81
N ALA A 86 -11.29 -19.06 9.14
CA ALA A 86 -12.22 -18.21 9.90
C ALA A 86 -12.05 -16.69 9.61
N GLY A 87 -10.94 -16.32 8.96
CA GLY A 87 -10.61 -14.92 8.67
C GLY A 87 -10.12 -14.14 9.90
N GLY A 88 -10.23 -12.83 9.85
CA GLY A 88 -9.76 -11.93 10.91
C GLY A 88 -8.23 -11.94 11.05
N SER A 89 -7.71 -12.33 12.21
CA SER A 89 -6.25 -12.44 12.46
C SER A 89 -5.62 -13.74 11.97
N THR A 90 -6.41 -14.67 11.43
CA THR A 90 -5.91 -15.94 10.91
C THR A 90 -5.40 -15.75 9.50
N ILE A 91 -4.11 -16.04 9.28
CA ILE A 91 -3.51 -16.01 7.94
C ILE A 91 -4.14 -17.11 7.09
N ALA A 92 -4.57 -16.76 5.88
CA ALA A 92 -5.06 -17.73 4.92
C ALA A 92 -3.87 -18.52 4.35
N PRO A 93 -3.90 -19.87 4.38
CA PRO A 93 -2.87 -20.65 3.71
C PRO A 93 -2.90 -20.41 2.21
N GLU A 94 -1.73 -20.23 1.62
CA GLU A 94 -1.51 -20.02 0.20
C GLU A 94 -0.89 -21.28 -0.42
N THR A 95 -1.31 -21.60 -1.64
CA THR A 95 -0.71 -22.67 -2.43
C THR A 95 -0.49 -22.15 -3.84
N ASN A 96 0.75 -22.22 -4.29
CA ASN A 96 1.14 -21.71 -5.60
C ASN A 96 1.10 -22.84 -6.63
N TYR A 97 0.58 -22.53 -7.79
CA TYR A 97 0.45 -23.43 -8.94
C TYR A 97 1.02 -22.77 -10.18
N THR A 98 1.57 -23.60 -11.09
CA THR A 98 1.92 -23.14 -12.43
C THR A 98 0.66 -22.82 -13.24
N PRO A 99 0.75 -22.08 -14.36
CA PRO A 99 -0.41 -21.83 -15.24
C PRO A 99 -1.12 -23.10 -15.69
N GLU A 100 -0.36 -24.17 -16.02
CA GLU A 100 -0.93 -25.45 -16.48
C GLU A 100 -1.68 -26.16 -15.33
N GLU A 101 -1.15 -26.11 -14.12
CA GLU A 101 -1.82 -26.66 -12.93
C GLU A 101 -3.06 -25.85 -12.57
N ALA A 102 -3.00 -24.52 -12.75
CA ALA A 102 -4.12 -23.61 -12.54
C ALA A 102 -5.26 -23.88 -13.53
N GLU A 103 -4.94 -24.07 -14.82
CA GLU A 103 -5.90 -24.43 -15.85
C GLU A 103 -6.56 -25.78 -15.55
N ALA A 104 -5.77 -26.80 -15.18
CA ALA A 104 -6.29 -28.11 -14.81
C ALA A 104 -7.21 -28.08 -13.58
N ARG A 105 -6.97 -27.13 -12.65
CA ARG A 105 -7.70 -26.98 -11.39
C ARG A 105 -8.97 -26.13 -11.53
N GLU A 106 -8.86 -24.95 -12.13
CA GLU A 106 -9.89 -23.91 -12.16
C GLU A 106 -10.63 -23.84 -13.52
N GLY A 107 -10.04 -24.42 -14.59
CA GLY A 107 -10.62 -24.47 -15.93
C GLY A 107 -10.98 -23.09 -16.46
N GLU A 108 -12.22 -22.93 -16.89
CA GLU A 108 -12.76 -21.69 -17.48
C GLU A 108 -12.56 -20.47 -16.58
N THR A 109 -12.56 -20.66 -15.24
CA THR A 109 -12.35 -19.55 -14.30
C THR A 109 -10.92 -18.98 -14.39
N TRP A 110 -9.92 -19.84 -14.60
CA TRP A 110 -8.55 -19.42 -14.85
C TRP A 110 -8.40 -18.78 -16.22
N GLU A 111 -8.94 -19.42 -17.26
CA GLU A 111 -8.92 -18.90 -18.63
C GLU A 111 -9.52 -17.49 -18.71
N ASN A 112 -10.68 -17.26 -18.10
CA ASN A 112 -11.30 -15.94 -18.06
C ASN A 112 -10.41 -14.91 -17.37
N ALA A 113 -9.79 -15.26 -16.25
CA ALA A 113 -8.90 -14.35 -15.52
C ALA A 113 -7.66 -13.97 -16.33
N THR A 114 -7.05 -14.92 -17.05
CA THR A 114 -5.88 -14.67 -17.90
C THR A 114 -6.23 -13.83 -19.12
N VAL A 115 -7.34 -14.13 -19.79
CA VAL A 115 -7.84 -13.36 -20.94
C VAL A 115 -8.15 -11.91 -20.55
N GLU A 116 -8.77 -11.67 -19.40
CA GLU A 116 -9.03 -10.33 -18.91
C GLU A 116 -7.73 -9.55 -18.62
N ALA A 117 -6.72 -10.18 -18.02
CA ALA A 117 -5.41 -9.57 -17.78
C ALA A 117 -4.66 -9.26 -19.08
N GLU A 118 -4.63 -10.19 -20.02
CA GLU A 118 -4.04 -10.01 -21.34
C GLU A 118 -4.71 -8.90 -22.16
N LEU A 119 -6.03 -8.78 -22.05
CA LEU A 119 -6.79 -7.68 -22.69
C LEU A 119 -6.33 -6.31 -22.18
N LEU A 120 -6.14 -6.18 -20.86
CA LEU A 120 -5.65 -4.94 -20.26
C LEU A 120 -4.19 -4.67 -20.65
N ALA A 121 -3.36 -5.70 -20.69
CA ALA A 121 -1.97 -5.59 -21.13
C ALA A 121 -1.85 -5.15 -22.61
N ALA A 122 -2.70 -5.68 -23.48
CA ALA A 122 -2.77 -5.28 -24.90
C ALA A 122 -3.15 -3.80 -25.06
N ASP A 123 -3.89 -3.23 -24.11
CA ASP A 123 -4.22 -1.79 -24.04
C ASP A 123 -3.16 -0.96 -23.28
N GLY A 124 -2.01 -1.56 -22.99
CA GLY A 124 -0.85 -0.92 -22.37
C GLY A 124 -0.91 -0.84 -20.83
N ALA A 125 -1.84 -1.54 -20.19
CA ALA A 125 -1.94 -1.58 -18.73
C ALA A 125 -0.95 -2.57 -18.09
N VAL A 126 0.34 -2.38 -18.37
CA VAL A 126 1.45 -3.17 -17.82
C VAL A 126 2.20 -2.34 -16.80
N HIS A 127 2.74 -2.99 -15.76
CA HIS A 127 3.47 -2.28 -14.72
C HIS A 127 4.81 -1.74 -15.25
N ASP A 128 5.03 -0.45 -15.00
CA ASP A 128 6.29 0.23 -15.21
C ASP A 128 6.62 1.07 -13.96
N GLN A 129 7.81 0.86 -13.40
CA GLN A 129 8.23 1.48 -12.16
C GLN A 129 8.40 3.00 -12.27
N GLU A 130 8.86 3.52 -13.40
CA GLU A 130 9.03 4.96 -13.59
C GLU A 130 7.67 5.65 -13.73
N MET A 131 6.74 5.04 -14.46
CA MET A 131 5.38 5.53 -14.59
C MET A 131 4.61 5.48 -13.27
N PHE A 132 4.85 4.46 -12.44
CA PHE A 132 4.32 4.40 -11.07
C PHE A 132 4.87 5.52 -10.19
N LEU A 133 6.19 5.71 -10.15
CA LEU A 133 6.83 6.75 -9.35
C LEU A 133 6.47 8.16 -9.83
N SER A 134 6.18 8.35 -11.11
CA SER A 134 5.68 9.61 -11.67
C SER A 134 4.18 9.85 -11.44
N CYS A 135 3.49 8.94 -10.74
CA CYS A 135 2.05 9.01 -10.46
C CYS A 135 1.16 8.97 -11.72
N THR A 136 1.63 8.31 -12.79
CA THR A 136 0.90 8.12 -14.05
C THR A 136 0.11 6.81 -14.04
N THR A 137 0.71 5.74 -13.46
CA THR A 137 0.09 4.43 -13.32
C THR A 137 -0.08 4.04 -11.86
N SER A 138 -0.88 3.01 -11.61
CA SER A 138 -1.15 2.47 -10.28
C SER A 138 -1.16 0.95 -10.31
N PRO A 139 -0.19 0.27 -9.67
CA PRO A 139 -0.27 -1.16 -9.44
C PRO A 139 -1.62 -1.56 -8.83
N LEU A 140 -2.28 -2.54 -9.44
CA LEU A 140 -3.62 -2.98 -9.05
C LEU A 140 -3.58 -4.38 -8.44
N ILE A 141 -4.23 -4.53 -7.28
CA ILE A 141 -4.33 -5.79 -6.55
C ILE A 141 -5.78 -5.97 -6.08
N PHE A 142 -6.30 -7.19 -6.22
CA PHE A 142 -7.57 -7.59 -5.64
C PHE A 142 -7.35 -8.28 -4.29
N ALA A 143 -8.23 -8.02 -3.32
CA ALA A 143 -8.05 -8.56 -1.97
C ALA A 143 -9.37 -8.73 -1.20
N SER A 144 -9.31 -9.52 -0.14
CA SER A 144 -10.27 -9.55 0.94
C SER A 144 -9.55 -9.48 2.28
N ALA A 145 -9.48 -8.28 2.87
CA ALA A 145 -8.86 -8.09 4.18
C ALA A 145 -9.57 -8.90 5.29
N MET A 146 -10.87 -9.16 5.15
CA MET A 146 -11.64 -9.97 6.11
C MET A 146 -11.17 -11.43 6.13
N LEU A 147 -10.85 -11.99 4.96
CA LEU A 147 -10.39 -13.37 4.80
C LEU A 147 -8.87 -13.49 4.80
N ASN A 148 -8.13 -12.38 4.83
CA ASN A 148 -6.68 -12.29 4.61
C ASN A 148 -6.22 -12.80 3.22
N PHE A 149 -7.07 -12.72 2.21
CA PHE A 149 -6.73 -13.05 0.82
C PHE A 149 -6.10 -11.83 0.14
N GLY A 150 -4.93 -12.00 -0.46
CA GLY A 150 -4.21 -10.92 -1.16
C GLY A 150 -3.51 -9.91 -0.23
N VAL A 151 -3.62 -10.04 1.09
CA VAL A 151 -3.01 -9.07 2.04
C VAL A 151 -1.49 -9.17 2.03
N HIS A 152 -0.94 -10.39 1.96
CA HIS A 152 0.50 -10.63 1.83
C HIS A 152 1.05 -9.96 0.56
N GLN A 153 0.38 -10.16 -0.58
CA GLN A 153 0.76 -9.57 -1.86
C GLN A 153 0.75 -8.04 -1.83
N ILE A 154 -0.20 -7.42 -1.12
CA ILE A 154 -0.22 -5.96 -0.92
C ILE A 154 1.01 -5.49 -0.14
N LEU A 155 1.36 -6.18 0.95
CA LEU A 155 2.50 -5.81 1.78
C LEU A 155 3.82 -5.97 1.03
N ASP A 156 3.99 -7.07 0.30
CA ASP A 156 5.16 -7.32 -0.53
C ASP A 156 5.29 -6.29 -1.64
N THR A 157 4.18 -5.97 -2.33
CA THR A 157 4.16 -4.92 -3.35
C THR A 157 4.60 -3.57 -2.77
N LEU A 158 4.11 -3.20 -1.59
CA LEU A 158 4.56 -1.97 -0.94
C LEU A 158 6.05 -2.00 -0.60
N CYS A 159 6.58 -3.13 -0.13
CA CYS A 159 8.01 -3.27 0.17
C CYS A 159 8.90 -3.21 -1.09
N GLN A 160 8.40 -3.71 -2.22
CA GLN A 160 9.15 -3.79 -3.47
C GLN A 160 9.11 -2.49 -4.27
N LEU A 161 7.93 -1.85 -4.35
CA LEU A 161 7.70 -0.72 -5.25
C LEU A 161 7.78 0.65 -4.57
N ALA A 162 7.67 0.72 -3.22
CA ALA A 162 7.72 2.02 -2.54
C ALA A 162 9.06 2.72 -2.79
N PRO A 163 9.03 4.05 -3.05
CA PRO A 163 10.28 4.81 -3.19
C PRO A 163 11.08 4.81 -1.89
N GLU A 164 12.38 4.88 -2.02
CA GLU A 164 13.26 5.05 -0.85
C GLU A 164 12.93 6.34 -0.08
N PRO A 165 13.13 6.36 1.24
CA PRO A 165 13.01 7.58 2.01
C PRO A 165 13.96 8.65 1.48
N HIS A 166 13.45 9.86 1.31
CA HIS A 166 14.24 11.02 0.89
C HIS A 166 14.14 12.15 1.90
N GLY A 167 15.09 13.08 1.81
CA GLY A 167 15.17 14.27 2.67
C GLY A 167 13.89 15.11 2.61
N ARG A 168 13.60 15.84 3.69
CA ARG A 168 12.41 16.68 3.84
C ARG A 168 12.79 18.06 4.34
N ASP A 169 11.96 19.04 3.97
CA ASP A 169 12.10 20.39 4.50
C ASP A 169 11.80 20.41 6.00
N ALA A 170 12.64 21.11 6.75
CA ALA A 170 12.52 21.25 8.17
C ALA A 170 11.50 22.35 8.53
N ASP A 171 10.74 22.15 9.61
CA ASP A 171 9.92 23.21 10.18
C ASP A 171 10.79 24.38 10.64
N PRO A 172 10.50 25.65 10.26
CA PRO A 172 11.29 26.82 10.66
C PRO A 172 11.52 26.91 12.18
N LYS A 173 10.52 26.53 12.98
CA LYS A 173 10.66 26.49 14.45
C LYS A 173 11.62 25.40 14.91
N ALA A 174 11.75 24.30 14.17
CA ALA A 174 12.72 23.26 14.47
C ALA A 174 14.15 23.76 14.19
N ILE A 175 14.33 24.55 13.14
CA ILE A 175 15.61 25.18 12.81
C ILE A 175 16.00 26.18 13.93
N GLU A 176 15.10 27.05 14.33
CA GLU A 176 15.33 28.03 15.42
C GLU A 176 15.62 27.36 16.77
N ALA A 177 14.99 26.23 17.08
CA ALA A 177 15.17 25.51 18.34
C ALA A 177 16.41 24.61 18.35
N SER A 178 17.05 24.39 17.20
CA SER A 178 18.24 23.54 17.10
C SER A 178 19.44 24.18 17.78
N THR A 179 20.17 23.40 18.56
CA THR A 179 21.44 23.80 19.19
C THR A 179 22.63 23.66 18.26
N THR A 180 22.45 23.02 17.11
CA THR A 180 23.44 22.84 16.04
C THR A 180 22.93 23.47 14.76
N ALA A 181 23.84 23.90 13.89
CA ALA A 181 23.45 24.38 12.56
C ALA A 181 22.61 23.34 11.86
N MET A 182 21.42 23.75 11.40
CA MET A 182 20.43 22.90 10.76
C MET A 182 20.00 23.56 9.46
N ASP A 183 20.15 22.84 8.37
CA ASP A 183 19.74 23.31 7.05
C ASP A 183 18.21 23.31 6.92
N GLU A 184 17.70 24.13 6.01
CA GLU A 184 16.27 24.17 5.67
C GLU A 184 15.73 22.83 5.17
N ARG A 185 16.59 22.03 4.52
CA ARG A 185 16.31 20.67 4.11
C ARG A 185 17.09 19.67 4.94
N ARG A 186 16.42 18.68 5.46
CA ARG A 186 17.04 17.55 6.20
C ARG A 186 17.18 16.36 5.28
N GLU A 187 18.41 15.91 5.10
CA GLU A 187 18.69 14.64 4.42
C GLU A 187 18.59 13.46 5.40
N VAL A 188 18.34 12.25 4.85
CA VAL A 188 18.15 11.04 5.67
C VAL A 188 19.34 10.73 6.58
N THR A 189 20.55 11.07 6.12
CA THR A 189 21.82 10.86 6.83
C THR A 189 22.15 11.92 7.88
N ASP A 190 21.37 13.00 7.97
CA ASP A 190 21.58 14.05 8.97
C ASP A 190 21.36 13.55 10.40
N PRO A 191 21.81 14.29 11.43
CA PRO A 191 21.51 13.97 12.83
C PRO A 191 20.02 13.78 13.04
N PHE A 192 19.66 13.00 14.06
CA PHE A 192 18.28 12.62 14.34
C PHE A 192 17.31 13.82 14.30
N SER A 193 16.26 13.65 13.53
CA SER A 193 15.05 14.46 13.61
C SER A 193 13.81 13.62 13.38
N GLY A 194 12.69 14.00 13.98
CA GLY A 194 11.44 13.26 13.86
C GLY A 194 10.21 14.15 13.98
N MET A 195 9.13 13.69 13.41
CA MET A 195 7.82 14.34 13.44
C MET A 195 6.80 13.44 14.12
N VAL A 196 6.17 13.92 15.19
CA VAL A 196 5.03 13.23 15.79
C VAL A 196 3.79 13.49 14.95
N PHE A 197 3.23 12.43 14.38
CA PHE A 197 2.04 12.53 13.51
C PHE A 197 0.76 12.03 14.18
N LYS A 198 0.89 11.30 15.28
CA LYS A 198 -0.26 10.78 16.05
C LYS A 198 0.09 10.66 17.53
N VAL A 199 -0.86 11.00 18.37
CA VAL A 199 -0.80 10.75 19.82
C VAL A 199 -2.04 9.96 20.22
N GLN A 200 -1.86 8.86 20.92
CA GLN A 200 -2.95 7.99 21.34
C GLN A 200 -2.83 7.61 22.80
N ALA A 201 -3.88 7.91 23.58
CA ALA A 201 -4.00 7.50 24.98
C ALA A 201 -4.78 6.18 25.10
N GLY A 202 -4.57 5.47 26.21
CA GLY A 202 -5.37 4.32 26.60
C GLY A 202 -5.22 3.08 25.70
N MET A 203 -4.07 2.87 25.08
CA MET A 203 -3.78 1.66 24.32
C MET A 203 -3.65 0.42 25.21
N ASP A 204 -3.15 0.58 26.43
CA ASP A 204 -3.17 -0.46 27.46
C ASP A 204 -4.17 -0.07 28.55
N LYS A 205 -5.11 -0.97 28.85
CA LYS A 205 -6.13 -0.76 29.88
C LYS A 205 -5.55 -0.65 31.29
N ASN A 206 -4.34 -1.18 31.50
CA ASN A 206 -3.64 -1.18 32.79
C ASN A 206 -2.72 0.03 32.98
N HIS A 207 -2.43 0.78 31.91
CA HIS A 207 -1.56 1.94 31.93
C HIS A 207 -2.28 3.18 31.40
N ARG A 208 -2.05 4.31 32.09
CA ARG A 208 -2.58 5.64 31.67
C ARG A 208 -1.65 6.37 30.71
N ASP A 209 -0.69 5.66 30.16
CA ASP A 209 0.32 6.25 29.30
C ASP A 209 -0.26 6.66 27.95
N THR A 210 0.32 7.71 27.41
CA THR A 210 0.00 8.22 26.07
C THR A 210 1.19 7.90 25.16
N LEU A 211 0.91 7.22 24.07
CA LEU A 211 1.90 6.89 23.06
C LEU A 211 1.94 7.96 21.97
N ALA A 212 3.13 8.43 21.64
CA ALA A 212 3.39 9.29 20.50
C ALA A 212 3.98 8.45 19.36
N PHE A 213 3.30 8.44 18.22
CA PHE A 213 3.78 7.82 16.99
C PHE A 213 4.61 8.84 16.23
N MET A 214 5.90 8.56 16.08
CA MET A 214 6.85 9.46 15.46
C MET A 214 7.40 8.86 14.17
N ARG A 215 7.42 9.66 13.10
CA ARG A 215 8.20 9.37 11.90
C ARG A 215 9.61 9.89 12.10
N VAL A 216 10.60 9.02 12.06
CA VAL A 216 12.00 9.42 11.95
C VAL A 216 12.21 10.00 10.54
N VAL A 217 12.71 11.22 10.46
CA VAL A 217 12.94 11.95 9.21
C VAL A 217 14.41 11.85 8.81
N SER A 218 15.32 11.93 9.79
CA SER A 218 16.77 11.80 9.58
C SER A 218 17.42 11.14 10.78
N GLY A 219 18.60 10.55 10.54
CA GLY A 219 19.41 9.89 11.55
C GLY A 219 18.75 8.68 12.19
N GLU A 220 19.28 8.28 13.32
CA GLU A 220 18.83 7.12 14.06
C GLU A 220 18.19 7.52 15.40
N PHE A 221 17.14 6.79 15.81
CA PHE A 221 16.47 6.99 17.07
C PHE A 221 16.90 5.91 18.08
N ASP A 222 17.48 6.37 19.19
CA ASP A 222 17.85 5.51 20.29
C ASP A 222 16.98 5.71 21.52
N ARG A 223 16.67 4.61 22.20
CA ARG A 223 15.95 4.66 23.46
C ARG A 223 16.75 5.43 24.51
N GLY A 224 16.11 6.38 25.17
CA GLY A 224 16.74 7.18 26.22
C GLY A 224 17.54 8.37 25.71
N MET A 225 17.63 8.57 24.38
CA MET A 225 18.31 9.75 23.85
C MET A 225 17.64 11.05 24.28
N GLN A 226 18.42 12.11 24.35
CA GLN A 226 17.92 13.47 24.56
C GLN A 226 17.43 14.07 23.24
N VAL A 227 16.21 14.56 23.25
CA VAL A 227 15.61 15.24 22.10
C VAL A 227 15.08 16.61 22.51
N THR A 228 15.09 17.56 21.58
CA THR A 228 14.54 18.89 21.80
C THR A 228 13.23 19.04 21.05
N HIS A 229 12.16 19.39 21.76
CA HIS A 229 10.86 19.67 21.16
C HIS A 229 10.89 21.06 20.53
N ALA A 230 10.82 21.11 19.18
CA ALA A 230 11.00 22.33 18.39
C ALA A 230 10.08 23.48 18.80
N GLN A 231 8.79 23.22 19.07
CA GLN A 231 7.81 24.28 19.37
C GLN A 231 8.02 24.92 20.75
N SER A 232 8.59 24.21 21.71
CA SER A 232 8.78 24.72 23.09
C SER A 232 10.24 24.92 23.47
N ALA A 233 11.17 24.56 22.60
CA ALA A 233 12.62 24.56 22.84
C ALA A 233 13.03 23.78 24.12
N ARG A 234 12.21 22.85 24.59
CA ARG A 234 12.47 22.05 25.78
C ARG A 234 13.13 20.73 25.41
N SER A 235 14.23 20.42 26.07
CA SER A 235 14.87 19.12 25.94
C SER A 235 14.29 18.13 26.95
N PHE A 236 14.12 16.89 26.53
CA PHE A 236 13.68 15.79 27.39
C PHE A 236 14.31 14.47 26.91
N SER A 237 14.35 13.49 27.78
CA SER A 237 14.83 12.15 27.45
C SER A 237 13.68 11.22 27.08
N THR A 238 13.84 10.47 26.00
CA THR A 238 12.87 9.47 25.57
C THR A 238 12.98 8.24 26.48
N LYS A 239 11.97 7.98 27.30
CA LYS A 239 12.03 6.90 28.30
C LYS A 239 11.58 5.55 27.78
N TYR A 240 10.63 5.53 26.85
CA TYR A 240 10.02 4.32 26.31
C TYR A 240 9.92 4.46 24.79
N ALA A 241 10.37 3.44 24.10
CA ALA A 241 10.20 3.23 22.66
C ALA A 241 10.09 1.71 22.40
#